data_74c9d09136cb9367910967fa92518ab5
#
_entry.id   74c9d09136cb9367910967fa92518ab5
#
_cell.length_a   1.000
_cell.length_b   1.000
_cell.length_c   1.000
_cell.angle_alpha   90.00
_cell.angle_beta   90.00
_cell.angle_gamma   90.00
#
_symmetry.space_group_name_H-M   'P 1'
#
loop_
_entity.id
_entity.type
_entity.pdbx_description
1 polymer ?
#
loop_
_entity_poly.entity_id
_entity_poly.type
_entity_poly.pdbx_seq_one_letter_code
_entity_poly.pdbx_strand_id
1 'polypeptide(L)'
;MAVVSMKQLLEAGVHFGHQTRRWNPKMAKFIFTERNGIYIIDLSKTVKKVEEAYSFLREVASQGEVILFVGTKKQAQEAIKEEAIRANMFFVNERWLGGMLTNFKTIETRIKRLKQLEAMAEDGTFEVLPKKEVIGLRHEMEKLEKYLGGIKDMPKMPGALFVVDPKKEKIAIAEAKKLGIPVVATVDTNCDP
;
A
#
# COMPACT_ATOMS: atom_id res chain seq x y z
N MET A 1 11.26 -24.40 0.39
CA MET A 1 11.47 -23.79 -0.96
C MET A 1 11.54 -22.29 -0.76
N ALA A 2 12.51 -21.61 -1.38
CA ALA A 2 12.57 -20.15 -1.33
C ALA A 2 11.31 -19.57 -2.01
N VAL A 3 10.69 -18.57 -1.40
CA VAL A 3 9.49 -17.90 -1.93
C VAL A 3 9.79 -17.25 -3.28
N VAL A 4 11.00 -16.66 -3.40
CA VAL A 4 11.49 -16.04 -4.64
C VAL A 4 12.97 -16.42 -4.80
N SER A 5 13.34 -16.83 -6.00
CA SER A 5 14.74 -17.16 -6.30
C SER A 5 15.56 -15.88 -6.61
N MET A 6 16.87 -15.94 -6.31
CA MET A 6 17.79 -14.85 -6.66
C MET A 6 17.76 -14.53 -8.17
N LYS A 7 17.59 -15.56 -9.02
CA LYS A 7 17.53 -15.42 -10.47
C LYS A 7 16.32 -14.57 -10.89
N GLN A 8 15.13 -14.84 -10.33
CA GLN A 8 13.92 -14.05 -10.57
C GLN A 8 14.09 -12.58 -10.15
N LEU A 9 14.71 -12.33 -8.99
CA LEU A 9 14.99 -10.97 -8.52
C LEU A 9 15.95 -10.24 -9.46
N LEU A 10 16.96 -10.94 -9.97
CA LEU A 10 17.93 -10.37 -10.92
C LEU A 10 17.26 -10.03 -12.28
N GLU A 11 16.45 -10.94 -12.79
CA GLU A 11 15.70 -10.77 -14.04
C GLU A 11 14.69 -9.61 -13.95
N ALA A 12 14.04 -9.45 -12.78
CA ALA A 12 13.15 -8.32 -12.51
C ALA A 12 13.87 -6.98 -12.29
N GLY A 13 15.23 -6.97 -12.25
CA GLY A 13 16.01 -5.76 -12.10
C GLY A 13 15.95 -5.11 -10.72
N VAL A 14 15.45 -5.81 -9.68
CA VAL A 14 15.28 -5.25 -8.33
C VAL A 14 16.60 -5.02 -7.58
N HIS A 15 17.73 -5.44 -8.14
CA HIS A 15 19.07 -5.16 -7.62
C HIS A 15 19.53 -3.72 -7.88
N PHE A 16 18.90 -3.00 -8.81
CA PHE A 16 19.22 -1.60 -9.05
C PHE A 16 18.59 -0.71 -7.99
N GLY A 17 19.44 -0.03 -7.21
CA GLY A 17 19.02 1.00 -6.28
C GLY A 17 18.98 2.40 -6.93
N HIS A 18 18.98 3.42 -6.10
CA HIS A 18 19.03 4.81 -6.52
C HIS A 18 20.47 5.29 -6.78
N GLN A 19 20.57 6.46 -7.42
CA GLN A 19 21.86 7.17 -7.59
C GLN A 19 22.55 7.38 -6.26
N THR A 20 23.88 7.28 -6.23
CA THR A 20 24.72 7.38 -5.01
C THR A 20 24.43 8.63 -4.20
N ARG A 21 24.19 9.78 -4.81
CA ARG A 21 23.86 11.05 -4.13
C ARG A 21 22.53 11.04 -3.33
N ARG A 22 21.65 10.05 -3.57
CA ARG A 22 20.32 9.98 -2.94
C ARG A 22 20.20 8.88 -1.90
N TRP A 23 21.27 8.20 -1.60
CA TRP A 23 21.22 7.06 -0.70
C TRP A 23 21.03 7.44 0.77
N ASN A 24 20.63 6.48 1.57
CA ASN A 24 20.60 6.59 3.02
C ASN A 24 21.79 5.79 3.59
N PRO A 25 22.67 6.38 4.42
CA PRO A 25 23.80 5.67 5.04
C PRO A 25 23.42 4.41 5.82
N LYS A 26 22.22 4.36 6.41
CA LYS A 26 21.72 3.17 7.13
C LYS A 26 21.53 1.96 6.21
N MET A 27 21.42 2.19 4.89
CA MET A 27 21.33 1.14 3.89
C MET A 27 22.69 0.50 3.54
N ALA A 28 23.81 1.03 4.03
CA ALA A 28 25.16 0.55 3.71
C ALA A 28 25.29 -0.97 3.85
N LYS A 29 24.70 -1.56 4.89
CA LYS A 29 24.73 -3.01 5.16
C LYS A 29 24.00 -3.86 4.12
N PHE A 30 23.12 -3.27 3.29
CA PHE A 30 22.34 -3.96 2.25
C PHE A 30 22.86 -3.68 0.84
N ILE A 31 23.86 -2.82 0.69
CA ILE A 31 24.49 -2.48 -0.58
C ILE A 31 25.63 -3.47 -0.84
N PHE A 32 25.66 -4.03 -2.05
CA PHE A 32 26.72 -4.92 -2.50
C PHE A 32 27.91 -4.13 -3.09
N THR A 33 27.63 -3.20 -4.00
CA THR A 33 28.64 -2.38 -4.68
C THR A 33 28.00 -1.14 -5.29
N GLU A 34 28.84 -0.28 -5.87
CA GLU A 34 28.46 0.82 -6.74
C GLU A 34 28.88 0.52 -8.18
N ARG A 35 28.01 0.85 -9.13
CA ARG A 35 28.33 0.76 -10.56
C ARG A 35 27.66 1.91 -11.32
N ASN A 36 28.43 2.65 -12.08
CA ASN A 36 27.96 3.78 -12.90
C ASN A 36 27.14 4.83 -12.12
N GLY A 37 27.55 5.13 -10.87
CA GLY A 37 26.85 6.11 -10.01
C GLY A 37 25.52 5.61 -9.43
N ILE A 38 25.25 4.30 -9.49
CA ILE A 38 24.06 3.66 -8.93
C ILE A 38 24.51 2.58 -7.94
N TYR A 39 23.87 2.51 -6.79
CA TYR A 39 24.09 1.43 -5.83
C TYR A 39 23.39 0.15 -6.28
N ILE A 40 24.08 -0.98 -6.10
CA ILE A 40 23.56 -2.33 -6.35
C ILE A 40 23.22 -2.96 -5.00
N ILE A 41 22.00 -3.43 -4.86
CA ILE A 41 21.49 -4.07 -3.65
C ILE A 41 21.98 -5.52 -3.58
N ASP A 42 22.36 -5.99 -2.38
CA ASP A 42 22.73 -7.36 -2.11
C ASP A 42 21.51 -8.29 -2.12
N LEU A 43 21.30 -8.97 -3.25
CA LEU A 43 20.17 -9.89 -3.42
C LEU A 43 20.22 -11.10 -2.47
N SER A 44 21.38 -11.50 -1.98
CA SER A 44 21.48 -12.60 -0.99
C SER A 44 20.78 -12.23 0.31
N LYS A 45 20.88 -10.97 0.71
CA LYS A 45 20.17 -10.43 1.87
C LYS A 45 18.69 -10.20 1.57
N THR A 46 18.39 -9.75 0.34
CA THR A 46 17.00 -9.55 -0.10
C THR A 46 16.22 -10.85 -0.03
N VAL A 47 16.74 -11.98 -0.53
CA VAL A 47 16.06 -13.29 -0.46
C VAL A 47 15.72 -13.65 0.97
N LYS A 48 16.67 -13.52 1.91
CA LYS A 48 16.44 -13.81 3.32
C LYS A 48 15.35 -12.93 3.93
N LYS A 49 15.38 -11.62 3.60
CA LYS A 49 14.37 -10.67 4.11
C LYS A 49 12.99 -10.89 3.51
N VAL A 50 12.90 -11.35 2.26
CA VAL A 50 11.63 -11.76 1.65
C VAL A 50 11.05 -12.98 2.36
N GLU A 51 11.88 -13.97 2.72
CA GLU A 51 11.43 -15.16 3.46
C GLU A 51 10.93 -14.80 4.88
N GLU A 52 11.65 -13.91 5.57
CA GLU A 52 11.22 -13.40 6.88
C GLU A 52 9.86 -12.67 6.77
N ALA A 53 9.74 -11.75 5.81
CA ALA A 53 8.53 -10.98 5.55
C ALA A 53 7.34 -11.88 5.17
N TYR A 54 7.59 -12.86 4.30
CA TYR A 54 6.57 -13.84 3.90
C TYR A 54 6.08 -14.66 5.09
N SER A 55 6.99 -15.17 5.91
CA SER A 55 6.63 -15.97 7.09
C SER A 55 5.79 -15.16 8.07
N PHE A 56 6.15 -13.90 8.31
CA PHE A 56 5.40 -12.99 9.16
C PHE A 56 4.00 -12.70 8.61
N LEU A 57 3.89 -12.29 7.33
CA LEU A 57 2.59 -11.99 6.73
C LEU A 57 1.68 -13.23 6.65
N ARG A 58 2.27 -14.40 6.41
CA ARG A 58 1.55 -15.68 6.43
C ARG A 58 0.98 -15.96 7.83
N GLU A 59 1.73 -15.70 8.88
CA GLU A 59 1.26 -15.86 10.26
C GLU A 59 0.09 -14.91 10.56
N VAL A 60 0.23 -13.63 10.23
CA VAL A 60 -0.86 -12.63 10.37
C VAL A 60 -2.13 -13.08 9.62
N ALA A 61 -1.97 -13.53 8.37
CA ALA A 61 -3.09 -14.02 7.57
C ALA A 61 -3.72 -15.30 8.15
N SER A 62 -2.91 -16.21 8.72
CA SER A 62 -3.40 -17.44 9.34
C SER A 62 -4.24 -17.20 10.60
N GLN A 63 -4.01 -16.07 11.28
CA GLN A 63 -4.79 -15.61 12.42
C GLN A 63 -6.12 -14.92 12.01
N GLY A 64 -6.41 -14.84 10.71
CA GLY A 64 -7.59 -14.15 10.20
C GLY A 64 -7.50 -12.63 10.27
N GLU A 65 -6.29 -12.09 10.42
CA GLU A 65 -6.06 -10.66 10.44
C GLU A 65 -6.00 -10.08 9.01
N VAL A 66 -6.39 -8.81 8.91
CA VAL A 66 -6.39 -8.07 7.66
C VAL A 66 -4.99 -7.52 7.39
N ILE A 67 -4.50 -7.67 6.16
CA ILE A 67 -3.29 -7.01 5.67
C ILE A 67 -3.72 -5.87 4.75
N LEU A 68 -3.26 -4.65 5.06
CA LEU A 68 -3.51 -3.48 4.22
C LEU A 68 -2.31 -3.20 3.32
N PHE A 69 -2.52 -3.31 2.01
CA PHE A 69 -1.51 -3.02 0.99
C PHE A 69 -1.49 -1.53 0.66
N VAL A 70 -0.32 -0.90 0.76
CA VAL A 70 -0.16 0.54 0.55
C VAL A 70 0.92 0.82 -0.47
N GLY A 71 0.57 1.52 -1.55
CA GLY A 71 1.52 1.89 -2.58
C GLY A 71 0.96 2.91 -3.54
N THR A 72 1.25 4.20 -3.29
CA THR A 72 0.73 5.32 -4.08
C THR A 72 1.67 5.75 -5.21
N LYS A 73 2.80 5.05 -5.39
CA LYS A 73 3.74 5.27 -6.49
C LYS A 73 3.10 4.80 -7.80
N LYS A 74 3.11 5.63 -8.85
CA LYS A 74 2.46 5.31 -10.13
C LYS A 74 2.80 3.92 -10.68
N GLN A 75 4.06 3.51 -10.52
CA GLN A 75 4.54 2.20 -10.97
C GLN A 75 4.01 1.02 -10.13
N ALA A 76 3.55 1.28 -8.90
CA ALA A 76 3.08 0.25 -7.98
C ALA A 76 1.54 0.20 -7.87
N GLN A 77 0.83 1.24 -8.28
CA GLN A 77 -0.61 1.41 -8.08
C GLN A 77 -1.43 0.22 -8.58
N GLU A 78 -1.17 -0.21 -9.81
CA GLU A 78 -1.90 -1.33 -10.44
C GLU A 78 -1.56 -2.65 -9.75
N ALA A 79 -0.27 -2.95 -9.60
CA ALA A 79 0.19 -4.17 -8.96
C ALA A 79 -0.32 -4.32 -7.52
N ILE A 80 -0.34 -3.23 -6.74
CA ILE A 80 -0.89 -3.22 -5.38
C ILE A 80 -2.38 -3.56 -5.38
N LYS A 81 -3.15 -2.98 -6.29
CA LYS A 81 -4.58 -3.26 -6.43
C LYS A 81 -4.84 -4.71 -6.81
N GLU A 82 -4.20 -5.18 -7.88
CA GLU A 82 -4.37 -6.53 -8.39
C GLU A 82 -4.01 -7.61 -7.35
N GLU A 83 -2.84 -7.45 -6.71
CA GLU A 83 -2.36 -8.43 -5.74
C GLU A 83 -3.16 -8.41 -4.43
N ALA A 84 -3.63 -7.26 -3.98
CA ALA A 84 -4.51 -7.18 -2.83
C ALA A 84 -5.86 -7.85 -3.09
N ILE A 85 -6.46 -7.60 -4.25
CA ILE A 85 -7.71 -8.26 -4.66
C ILE A 85 -7.51 -9.78 -4.78
N ARG A 86 -6.41 -10.22 -5.42
CA ARG A 86 -6.07 -11.64 -5.56
C ARG A 86 -5.92 -12.34 -4.20
N ALA A 87 -5.38 -11.63 -3.22
CA ALA A 87 -5.22 -12.13 -1.84
C ALA A 87 -6.49 -11.97 -0.97
N ASN A 88 -7.58 -11.43 -1.52
CA ASN A 88 -8.78 -11.06 -0.77
C ASN A 88 -8.48 -10.15 0.42
N MET A 89 -7.61 -9.17 0.19
CA MET A 89 -7.16 -8.17 1.16
C MET A 89 -7.48 -6.76 0.66
N PHE A 90 -7.16 -5.75 1.47
CA PHE A 90 -7.51 -4.35 1.22
C PHE A 90 -6.29 -3.54 0.76
N PHE A 91 -6.55 -2.41 0.09
CA PHE A 91 -5.47 -1.61 -0.47
C PHE A 91 -5.74 -0.10 -0.46
N VAL A 92 -4.64 0.66 -0.48
CA VAL A 92 -4.62 2.10 -0.77
C VAL A 92 -3.54 2.34 -1.83
N ASN A 93 -3.98 2.60 -3.06
CA ASN A 93 -3.08 2.74 -4.21
C ASN A 93 -3.02 4.15 -4.81
N GLU A 94 -3.98 5.04 -4.50
CA GLU A 94 -4.02 6.37 -5.09
C GLU A 94 -3.35 7.44 -4.20
N ARG A 95 -3.87 7.62 -3.01
CA ARG A 95 -3.33 8.57 -2.04
C ARG A 95 -3.70 8.17 -0.63
N TRP A 96 -2.71 8.15 0.26
CA TRP A 96 -2.97 8.04 1.68
C TRP A 96 -3.60 9.33 2.21
N LEU A 97 -4.77 9.24 2.77
CA LEU A 97 -5.40 10.38 3.46
C LEU A 97 -4.94 10.38 4.92
N GLY A 98 -4.41 11.52 5.38
CA GLY A 98 -3.99 11.62 6.80
C GLY A 98 -5.14 11.27 7.74
N GLY A 99 -4.86 10.41 8.72
CA GLY A 99 -5.86 9.90 9.65
C GLY A 99 -6.59 8.63 9.20
N MET A 100 -6.16 7.98 8.11
CA MET A 100 -6.82 6.74 7.65
C MET A 100 -6.86 5.64 8.71
N LEU A 101 -5.86 5.56 9.56
CA LEU A 101 -5.83 4.63 10.69
C LEU A 101 -6.10 5.36 12.03
N THR A 102 -5.40 6.45 12.29
CA THR A 102 -5.48 7.16 13.57
C THR A 102 -6.80 7.90 13.79
N ASN A 103 -7.55 8.17 12.74
CA ASN A 103 -8.90 8.75 12.78
C ASN A 103 -9.90 7.91 11.97
N PHE A 104 -9.83 6.60 12.13
CA PHE A 104 -10.62 5.64 11.36
C PHE A 104 -12.13 5.88 11.45
N LYS A 105 -12.64 6.32 12.60
CA LYS A 105 -14.05 6.67 12.78
C LYS A 105 -14.56 7.73 11.78
N THR A 106 -13.73 8.72 11.46
CA THR A 106 -14.06 9.72 10.44
C THR A 106 -14.02 9.10 9.03
N ILE A 107 -13.07 8.21 8.78
CA ILE A 107 -12.98 7.49 7.50
C ILE A 107 -14.20 6.59 7.31
N GLU A 108 -14.65 5.87 8.34
CA GLU A 108 -15.91 5.09 8.29
C GLU A 108 -17.12 5.94 7.90
N THR A 109 -17.20 7.18 8.41
CA THR A 109 -18.28 8.10 8.03
C THR A 109 -18.23 8.42 6.52
N ARG A 110 -17.04 8.59 5.96
CA ARG A 110 -16.86 8.81 4.52
C ARG A 110 -17.15 7.56 3.69
N ILE A 111 -16.79 6.38 4.19
CA ILE A 111 -17.14 5.10 3.57
C ILE A 111 -18.66 4.89 3.58
N LYS A 112 -19.34 5.18 4.69
CA LYS A 112 -20.81 5.14 4.76
C LYS A 112 -21.44 6.09 3.73
N ARG A 113 -20.86 7.29 3.57
CA ARG A 113 -21.31 8.24 2.54
C ARG A 113 -21.14 7.69 1.13
N LEU A 114 -20.01 7.05 0.84
CA LEU A 114 -19.77 6.38 -0.44
C LEU A 114 -20.84 5.32 -0.72
N LYS A 115 -21.05 4.39 0.23
CA LYS A 115 -22.08 3.34 0.11
C LYS A 115 -23.50 3.91 -0.07
N GLN A 116 -23.80 5.04 0.59
CA GLN A 116 -25.06 5.74 0.41
C GLN A 116 -25.21 6.28 -1.02
N LEU A 117 -24.14 6.87 -1.58
CA LEU A 117 -24.17 7.39 -2.96
C LEU A 117 -24.27 6.27 -3.99
N GLU A 118 -23.61 5.14 -3.77
CA GLU A 118 -23.74 3.94 -4.59
C GLU A 118 -25.19 3.44 -4.58
N ALA A 119 -25.81 3.30 -3.41
CA ALA A 119 -27.22 2.89 -3.29
C ALA A 119 -28.17 3.87 -4.00
N MET A 120 -27.93 5.19 -3.87
CA MET A 120 -28.75 6.21 -4.58
C MET A 120 -28.58 6.14 -6.11
N ALA A 121 -27.44 5.67 -6.60
CA ALA A 121 -27.23 5.46 -8.03
C ALA A 121 -27.95 4.21 -8.55
N GLU A 122 -28.07 3.16 -7.72
CA GLU A 122 -28.70 1.90 -8.07
C GLU A 122 -30.24 1.95 -7.96
N ASP A 123 -30.78 2.66 -6.97
CA ASP A 123 -32.23 2.74 -6.71
C ASP A 123 -32.98 3.75 -7.59
N GLY A 124 -32.28 4.42 -8.53
CA GLY A 124 -32.86 5.39 -9.44
C GLY A 124 -33.08 6.79 -8.83
N THR A 125 -32.63 7.05 -7.60
CA THR A 125 -32.78 8.36 -6.96
C THR A 125 -32.13 9.48 -7.79
N PHE A 126 -31.07 9.19 -8.53
CA PHE A 126 -30.41 10.15 -9.42
C PHE A 126 -31.27 10.57 -10.62
N GLU A 127 -32.29 9.80 -11.00
CA GLU A 127 -33.21 10.15 -12.11
C GLU A 127 -34.24 11.20 -11.70
N VAL A 128 -34.53 11.28 -10.41
CA VAL A 128 -35.54 12.21 -9.85
C VAL A 128 -34.94 13.58 -9.50
N LEU A 129 -33.61 13.62 -9.26
CA LEU A 129 -32.91 14.82 -8.85
C LEU A 129 -32.59 15.78 -10.04
N PRO A 130 -32.43 17.09 -9.78
CA PRO A 130 -31.97 18.03 -10.79
C PRO A 130 -30.59 17.65 -11.34
N LYS A 131 -30.38 17.74 -12.66
CA LYS A 131 -29.14 17.37 -13.33
C LYS A 131 -27.86 17.94 -12.68
N LYS A 132 -27.94 19.21 -12.23
CA LYS A 132 -26.80 19.88 -11.56
C LYS A 132 -26.40 19.21 -10.27
N GLU A 133 -27.34 18.74 -9.46
CA GLU A 133 -27.09 18.02 -8.21
C GLU A 133 -26.51 16.64 -8.48
N VAL A 134 -27.09 15.90 -9.45
CA VAL A 134 -26.60 14.58 -9.85
C VAL A 134 -25.12 14.62 -10.28
N ILE A 135 -24.72 15.64 -11.04
CA ILE A 135 -23.31 15.82 -11.45
C ILE A 135 -22.42 15.99 -10.20
N GLY A 136 -22.86 16.78 -9.22
CA GLY A 136 -22.12 16.97 -7.97
C GLY A 136 -21.98 15.68 -7.17
N LEU A 137 -23.09 14.92 -7.01
CA LEU A 137 -23.10 13.65 -6.28
C LEU A 137 -22.25 12.57 -6.98
N ARG A 138 -22.30 12.48 -8.31
CA ARG A 138 -21.44 11.56 -9.07
C ARG A 138 -19.97 11.91 -8.91
N HIS A 139 -19.60 13.17 -8.97
CA HIS A 139 -18.23 13.60 -8.76
C HIS A 139 -17.74 13.31 -7.33
N GLU A 140 -18.61 13.50 -6.31
CA GLU A 140 -18.32 13.11 -4.93
C GLU A 140 -18.10 11.60 -4.82
N MET A 141 -18.99 10.80 -5.40
CA MET A 141 -18.90 9.33 -5.42
C MET A 141 -17.60 8.84 -6.07
N GLU A 142 -17.29 9.32 -7.27
CA GLU A 142 -16.04 8.97 -7.97
C GLU A 142 -14.80 9.31 -7.16
N LYS A 143 -14.80 10.48 -6.51
CA LYS A 143 -13.69 10.90 -5.65
C LYS A 143 -13.54 10.02 -4.41
N LEU A 144 -14.63 9.65 -3.76
CA LEU A 144 -14.63 8.78 -2.60
C LEU A 144 -14.21 7.35 -3.00
N GLU A 145 -14.75 6.81 -4.09
CA GLU A 145 -14.36 5.49 -4.61
C GLU A 145 -12.88 5.45 -4.98
N LYS A 146 -12.37 6.47 -5.63
CA LYS A 146 -10.96 6.57 -5.99
C LYS A 146 -10.02 6.45 -4.77
N TYR A 147 -10.36 7.06 -3.64
CA TYR A 147 -9.46 7.11 -2.47
C TYR A 147 -9.78 6.10 -1.39
N LEU A 148 -11.03 5.65 -1.29
CA LEU A 148 -11.50 4.78 -0.21
C LEU A 148 -12.03 3.44 -0.71
N GLY A 149 -12.21 3.26 -2.02
CA GLY A 149 -12.77 2.04 -2.60
C GLY A 149 -12.01 0.78 -2.18
N GLY A 150 -10.68 0.83 -2.10
CA GLY A 150 -9.87 -0.30 -1.67
C GLY A 150 -10.01 -0.69 -0.19
N ILE A 151 -10.65 0.13 0.62
CA ILE A 151 -10.88 -0.14 2.07
C ILE A 151 -12.36 -0.09 2.45
N LYS A 152 -13.27 0.07 1.49
CA LYS A 152 -14.70 0.25 1.77
C LYS A 152 -15.35 -0.91 2.52
N ASP A 153 -14.84 -2.11 2.34
CA ASP A 153 -15.36 -3.33 2.96
C ASP A 153 -14.44 -3.89 4.06
N MET A 154 -13.45 -3.10 4.49
CA MET A 154 -12.55 -3.50 5.56
C MET A 154 -13.28 -3.57 6.90
N PRO A 155 -13.39 -4.76 7.53
CA PRO A 155 -14.27 -4.98 8.68
C PRO A 155 -13.68 -4.43 9.99
N LYS A 156 -12.34 -4.36 10.08
CA LYS A 156 -11.60 -3.94 11.28
C LYS A 156 -10.27 -3.32 10.90
N MET A 157 -9.60 -2.73 11.87
CA MET A 157 -8.23 -2.23 11.70
C MET A 157 -7.31 -3.35 11.22
N PRO A 158 -6.35 -3.05 10.31
CA PRO A 158 -5.43 -4.06 9.80
C PRO A 158 -4.47 -4.56 10.88
N GLY A 159 -4.18 -5.86 10.86
CA GLY A 159 -3.17 -6.49 11.72
C GLY A 159 -1.74 -6.24 11.24
N ALA A 160 -1.56 -5.92 9.96
CA ALA A 160 -0.28 -5.51 9.38
C ALA A 160 -0.46 -4.61 8.16
N LEU A 161 0.55 -3.77 7.87
CA LEU A 161 0.67 -3.03 6.62
C LEU A 161 1.75 -3.65 5.74
N PHE A 162 1.46 -3.77 4.44
CA PHE A 162 2.47 -4.02 3.41
C PHE A 162 2.65 -2.75 2.59
N VAL A 163 3.85 -2.14 2.64
CA VAL A 163 4.10 -0.80 2.09
C VAL A 163 5.12 -0.85 0.96
N VAL A 164 4.81 -0.24 -0.18
CA VAL A 164 5.75 -0.06 -1.29
C VAL A 164 6.29 1.37 -1.27
N ASP A 165 7.62 1.51 -1.17
CA ASP A 165 8.35 2.78 -1.07
C ASP A 165 8.04 3.56 0.22
N PRO A 166 8.63 3.15 1.38
CA PRO A 166 8.39 3.79 2.69
C PRO A 166 8.69 5.29 2.69
N LYS A 167 9.61 5.76 1.83
CA LYS A 167 9.94 7.18 1.74
C LYS A 167 8.76 8.03 1.27
N LYS A 168 7.91 7.46 0.41
CA LYS A 168 6.72 8.11 -0.08
C LYS A 168 5.56 8.00 0.91
N GLU A 169 5.44 6.87 1.58
CA GLU A 169 4.32 6.54 2.46
C GLU A 169 4.59 6.84 3.94
N LYS A 170 5.34 7.90 4.23
CA LYS A 170 5.75 8.29 5.60
C LYS A 170 4.58 8.47 6.56
N ILE A 171 3.45 9.00 6.08
CA ILE A 171 2.27 9.26 6.92
C ILE A 171 1.64 7.93 7.32
N ALA A 172 1.48 7.00 6.39
CA ALA A 172 0.94 5.67 6.66
C ALA A 172 1.77 4.93 7.72
N ILE A 173 3.10 4.96 7.57
CA ILE A 173 4.03 4.33 8.51
C ILE A 173 3.98 5.00 9.89
N ALA A 174 3.92 6.33 9.94
CA ALA A 174 3.82 7.05 11.21
C ALA A 174 2.51 6.73 11.95
N GLU A 175 1.39 6.62 11.24
CA GLU A 175 0.11 6.23 11.81
C GLU A 175 0.12 4.76 12.29
N ALA A 176 0.65 3.84 11.50
CA ALA A 176 0.80 2.44 11.88
C ALA A 176 1.65 2.30 13.16
N LYS A 177 2.81 2.99 13.19
CA LYS A 177 3.69 3.01 14.36
C LYS A 177 2.98 3.54 15.60
N LYS A 178 2.19 4.61 15.46
CA LYS A 178 1.42 5.18 16.59
C LYS A 178 0.40 4.20 17.16
N LEU A 179 -0.16 3.33 16.32
CA LEU A 179 -1.15 2.33 16.70
C LEU A 179 -0.55 0.96 17.04
N GLY A 180 0.78 0.82 16.97
CA GLY A 180 1.44 -0.47 17.20
C GLY A 180 1.21 -1.51 16.10
N ILE A 181 0.78 -1.09 14.90
CA ILE A 181 0.55 -1.98 13.77
C ILE A 181 1.89 -2.26 13.09
N PRO A 182 2.31 -3.53 12.95
CA PRO A 182 3.54 -3.89 12.28
C PRO A 182 3.52 -3.53 10.79
N VAL A 183 4.70 -3.15 10.27
CA VAL A 183 4.86 -2.73 8.88
C VAL A 183 5.92 -3.60 8.21
N VAL A 184 5.56 -4.21 7.11
CA VAL A 184 6.47 -4.83 6.14
C VAL A 184 6.60 -3.91 4.94
N ALA A 185 7.82 -3.60 4.51
CA ALA A 185 8.00 -2.66 3.41
C ALA A 185 9.04 -3.11 2.38
N THR A 186 8.79 -2.79 1.12
CA THR A 186 9.82 -2.87 0.07
C THR A 186 10.69 -1.62 0.11
N VAL A 187 11.96 -1.81 0.49
CA VAL A 187 12.90 -0.73 0.78
C VAL A 187 13.93 -0.61 -0.33
N ASP A 188 14.20 0.62 -0.78
CA ASP A 188 15.26 0.94 -1.72
C ASP A 188 16.41 1.67 -1.01
N THR A 189 17.55 1.86 -1.69
CA THR A 189 18.78 2.47 -1.14
C THR A 189 18.62 3.89 -0.59
N ASN A 190 17.52 4.58 -0.89
CA ASN A 190 17.20 5.93 -0.43
C ASN A 190 16.31 5.98 0.82
N CYS A 191 15.95 4.84 1.39
CA CYS A 191 15.05 4.70 2.53
C CYS A 191 15.81 4.47 3.85
N ASP A 192 15.12 4.58 4.97
CA ASP A 192 15.56 4.14 6.28
C ASP A 192 15.03 2.70 6.48
N PRO A 193 15.91 1.68 6.58
CA PRO A 193 15.52 0.28 6.70
C PRO A 193 14.97 -0.06 8.09
#